data_149c1b0be660d27e916cdb02ad5f1462
#
_entry.id   149c1b0be660d27e916cdb02ad5f1462
#
_cell.length_a   1.000
_cell.length_b   1.000
_cell.length_c   1.000
_cell.angle_alpha   90.00
_cell.angle_beta   90.00
_cell.angle_gamma   90.00
#
_symmetry.space_group_name_H-M   'P 1'
#
loop_
_entity.id
_entity.type
_entity.pdbx_description
1 polymer ?
#
loop_
_entity_poly.entity_id
_entity_poly.type
_entity_poly.pdbx_seq_one_letter_code
_entity_poly.pdbx_strand_id
1 'polypeptide(L)'
;MKKLALAVLALAAFLSLRAQDYSTSWPYLYPEFREGTIYMNDGTKLVYNVNVHILHGRLHYLDNGVVKEAISSNLLLIKIGDDEYMNVNGDIMKIVAKNDKGMVTALQLGDFERLRDAGGAYGSSTTSSATRRLTSVDVAGKVNQNHMELWESRHNGELVDLVTTYYIVTPTKTVEATQRAIRETLDDAGKDAFKKWLKQNKIKWKNPESLLTLTEFLNQ
;
A
#
# COMPACT_ATOMS: atom_id res chain seq x y z
N MET A 1 -17.70 27.25 -31.81
CA MET A 1 -17.90 25.84 -31.49
C MET A 1 -16.60 25.12 -31.17
N LYS A 2 -15.52 25.22 -31.96
CA LYS A 2 -14.21 24.54 -31.64
C LYS A 2 -13.57 24.96 -30.31
N LYS A 3 -13.67 26.25 -29.92
CA LYS A 3 -13.11 26.75 -28.66
C LYS A 3 -13.87 26.26 -27.42
N LEU A 4 -15.18 26.02 -27.55
CA LEU A 4 -16.02 25.47 -26.46
C LEU A 4 -15.73 23.97 -26.21
N ALA A 5 -15.52 23.22 -27.31
CA ALA A 5 -15.15 21.80 -27.22
C ALA A 5 -13.77 21.60 -26.56
N LEU A 6 -12.80 22.49 -26.83
CA LEU A 6 -11.48 22.43 -26.21
C LEU A 6 -11.53 22.74 -24.71
N ALA A 7 -12.39 23.68 -24.28
CA ALA A 7 -12.58 24.04 -22.88
C ALA A 7 -13.26 22.90 -22.09
N VAL A 8 -14.21 22.20 -22.68
CA VAL A 8 -14.87 21.03 -22.06
C VAL A 8 -13.91 19.85 -21.93
N LEU A 9 -13.05 19.62 -22.93
CA LEU A 9 -12.02 18.57 -22.87
C LEU A 9 -10.97 18.87 -21.79
N ALA A 10 -10.55 20.13 -21.64
CA ALA A 10 -9.62 20.55 -20.59
C ALA A 10 -10.24 20.42 -19.18
N LEU A 11 -11.54 20.73 -19.03
CA LEU A 11 -12.25 20.59 -17.75
C LEU A 11 -12.42 19.12 -17.36
N ALA A 12 -12.67 18.23 -18.33
CA ALA A 12 -12.76 16.79 -18.09
C ALA A 12 -11.40 16.18 -17.68
N ALA A 13 -10.28 16.68 -18.20
CA ALA A 13 -8.93 16.26 -17.82
C ALA A 13 -8.54 16.72 -16.39
N PHE A 14 -9.09 17.85 -15.91
CA PHE A 14 -8.87 18.31 -14.53
C PHE A 14 -9.71 17.55 -13.48
N LEU A 15 -10.80 16.91 -13.89
CA LEU A 15 -11.64 16.10 -12.99
C LEU A 15 -11.05 14.72 -12.68
N SER A 16 -10.11 14.24 -13.49
CA SER A 16 -9.44 12.96 -13.31
C SER A 16 -8.21 13.00 -12.38
N LEU A 17 -7.83 14.16 -11.86
CA LEU A 17 -6.67 14.36 -10.98
C LEU A 17 -7.02 14.48 -9.48
N ARG A 18 -8.23 14.11 -9.08
CA ARG A 18 -8.46 13.85 -7.66
C ARG A 18 -7.76 12.54 -7.34
N ALA A 19 -6.76 12.61 -6.45
CA ALA A 19 -6.28 11.44 -5.75
C ALA A 19 -7.52 10.71 -5.24
N GLN A 20 -7.82 9.55 -5.80
CA GLN A 20 -8.89 8.71 -5.28
C GLN A 20 -8.49 8.39 -3.85
N ASP A 21 -9.23 8.92 -2.88
CA ASP A 21 -9.21 8.38 -1.54
C ASP A 21 -9.74 6.95 -1.67
N TYR A 22 -8.81 6.00 -1.77
CA TYR A 22 -9.15 4.60 -1.87
C TYR A 22 -9.74 4.17 -0.54
N SER A 23 -11.04 4.08 -0.48
CA SER A 23 -11.71 3.32 0.57
C SER A 23 -11.94 1.90 0.07
N THR A 24 -11.69 0.94 0.91
CA THR A 24 -11.89 -0.48 0.62
C THR A 24 -12.66 -1.13 1.74
N SER A 25 -13.33 -2.24 1.44
CA SER A 25 -14.02 -3.01 2.46
C SER A 25 -13.01 -3.88 3.22
N TRP A 26 -13.02 -3.79 4.55
CA TRP A 26 -12.29 -4.72 5.40
C TRP A 26 -12.64 -6.18 5.04
N PRO A 27 -11.67 -7.12 4.97
CA PRO A 27 -10.25 -6.95 5.36
C PRO A 27 -9.27 -6.83 4.18
N TYR A 28 -9.73 -6.63 2.97
CA TYR A 28 -8.92 -6.77 1.76
C TYR A 28 -8.84 -5.50 0.92
N LEU A 29 -7.71 -5.35 0.21
CA LEU A 29 -7.46 -4.24 -0.70
C LEU A 29 -8.41 -4.26 -1.91
N TYR A 30 -8.67 -5.45 -2.47
CA TYR A 30 -9.62 -5.64 -3.56
C TYR A 30 -10.95 -6.20 -3.03
N PRO A 31 -12.09 -5.81 -3.61
CA PRO A 31 -13.39 -6.34 -3.20
C PRO A 31 -13.49 -7.86 -3.29
N GLU A 32 -12.82 -8.47 -4.28
CA GLU A 32 -12.79 -9.89 -4.53
C GLU A 32 -11.36 -10.39 -4.69
N PHE A 33 -11.15 -11.69 -4.44
CA PHE A 33 -9.93 -12.36 -4.83
C PHE A 33 -9.84 -12.39 -6.35
N ARG A 34 -8.67 -12.03 -6.89
CA ARG A 34 -8.41 -11.93 -8.32
C ARG A 34 -7.31 -12.88 -8.72
N GLU A 35 -7.37 -13.37 -9.95
CA GLU A 35 -6.26 -14.15 -10.50
C GLU A 35 -4.98 -13.32 -10.42
N GLY A 36 -3.96 -13.92 -9.83
CA GLY A 36 -2.65 -13.35 -9.69
C GLY A 36 -1.56 -14.35 -9.95
N THR A 37 -0.45 -13.88 -10.50
CA THR A 37 0.76 -14.67 -10.70
C THR A 37 1.76 -14.34 -9.62
N ILE A 38 2.20 -15.37 -8.89
CA ILE A 38 3.19 -15.28 -7.82
C ILE A 38 4.51 -15.84 -8.35
N TYR A 39 5.56 -15.04 -8.33
CA TYR A 39 6.92 -15.45 -8.65
C TYR A 39 7.68 -15.64 -7.34
N MET A 40 8.24 -16.82 -7.15
CA MET A 40 8.97 -17.21 -5.95
C MET A 40 10.47 -16.98 -6.12
N ASN A 41 11.19 -16.88 -5.02
CA ASN A 41 12.67 -16.71 -5.01
C ASN A 41 13.43 -17.88 -5.64
N ASP A 42 12.85 -19.08 -5.66
CA ASP A 42 13.42 -20.29 -6.28
C ASP A 42 13.13 -20.38 -7.79
N GLY A 43 12.50 -19.37 -8.39
CA GLY A 43 12.10 -19.33 -9.78
C GLY A 43 10.73 -19.99 -10.06
N THR A 44 10.08 -20.57 -9.08
CA THR A 44 8.74 -21.16 -9.23
C THR A 44 7.72 -20.07 -9.55
N LYS A 45 6.78 -20.39 -10.43
CA LYS A 45 5.65 -19.53 -10.78
C LYS A 45 4.35 -20.24 -10.42
N LEU A 46 3.52 -19.58 -9.63
CA LEU A 46 2.22 -20.07 -9.18
C LEU A 46 1.12 -19.12 -9.64
N VAL A 47 -0.05 -19.68 -9.95
CA VAL A 47 -1.24 -18.88 -10.29
C VAL A 47 -2.35 -19.25 -9.32
N TYR A 48 -2.85 -18.25 -8.58
CA TYR A 48 -3.93 -18.39 -7.63
C TYR A 48 -4.86 -17.18 -7.69
N ASN A 49 -6.04 -17.32 -7.13
CA ASN A 49 -6.85 -16.15 -6.77
C ASN A 49 -6.27 -15.55 -5.50
N VAL A 50 -5.81 -14.32 -5.57
CA VAL A 50 -5.07 -13.62 -4.50
C VAL A 50 -5.73 -12.32 -4.10
N ASN A 51 -5.44 -11.85 -2.88
CA ASN A 51 -5.77 -10.51 -2.41
C ASN A 51 -4.73 -10.04 -1.38
N VAL A 52 -4.66 -8.75 -1.13
CA VAL A 52 -3.77 -8.17 -0.11
C VAL A 52 -4.60 -7.83 1.13
N HIS A 53 -4.20 -8.39 2.26
CA HIS A 53 -4.83 -8.13 3.55
C HIS A 53 -4.33 -6.80 4.13
N ILE A 54 -5.24 -5.84 4.37
CA ILE A 54 -4.88 -4.44 4.67
C ILE A 54 -4.51 -4.16 6.12
N LEU A 55 -4.62 -5.14 7.04
CA LEU A 55 -4.16 -4.94 8.42
C LEU A 55 -2.64 -5.08 8.55
N HIS A 56 -2.06 -6.04 7.84
CA HIS A 56 -0.65 -6.41 7.96
C HIS A 56 0.11 -6.42 6.64
N GLY A 57 -0.51 -5.96 5.53
CA GLY A 57 0.15 -5.98 4.21
C GLY A 57 0.56 -7.39 3.78
N ARG A 58 -0.27 -8.41 4.02
CA ARG A 58 0.04 -9.82 3.70
C ARG A 58 -0.68 -10.27 2.45
N LEU A 59 -0.05 -11.18 1.70
CA LEU A 59 -0.70 -11.82 0.56
C LEU A 59 -1.52 -13.02 1.05
N HIS A 60 -2.81 -12.98 0.77
CA HIS A 60 -3.70 -14.12 0.94
C HIS A 60 -4.06 -14.72 -0.42
N TYR A 61 -4.27 -16.03 -0.47
CA TYR A 61 -4.67 -16.74 -1.68
C TYR A 61 -5.71 -17.82 -1.36
N LEU A 62 -6.50 -18.16 -2.37
CA LEU A 62 -7.47 -19.24 -2.29
C LEU A 62 -6.84 -20.54 -2.81
N ASP A 63 -6.83 -21.56 -1.96
CA ASP A 63 -6.44 -22.91 -2.32
C ASP A 63 -7.58 -23.87 -1.98
N ASN A 64 -8.20 -24.45 -3.03
CA ASN A 64 -9.38 -25.32 -2.89
C ASN A 64 -10.52 -24.67 -2.07
N GLY A 65 -10.75 -23.38 -2.25
CA GLY A 65 -11.80 -22.63 -1.54
C GLY A 65 -11.42 -22.21 -0.11
N VAL A 66 -10.21 -22.53 0.35
CA VAL A 66 -9.70 -22.13 1.68
C VAL A 66 -8.75 -20.95 1.52
N VAL A 67 -8.95 -19.91 2.35
CA VAL A 67 -8.02 -18.76 2.41
C VAL A 67 -6.76 -19.16 3.17
N LYS A 68 -5.62 -18.94 2.53
CA LYS A 68 -4.28 -19.17 3.11
C LYS A 68 -3.45 -17.89 3.01
N GLU A 69 -2.57 -17.67 3.98
CA GLU A 69 -1.55 -16.63 3.94
C GLU A 69 -0.28 -17.17 3.27
N ALA A 70 0.28 -16.41 2.35
CA ALA A 70 1.54 -16.76 1.70
C ALA A 70 2.73 -16.44 2.60
N ILE A 71 3.73 -17.32 2.61
CA ILE A 71 4.99 -17.09 3.34
C ILE A 71 5.78 -16.02 2.61
N SER A 72 5.77 -14.80 3.16
CA SER A 72 6.31 -13.60 2.49
C SER A 72 7.81 -13.73 2.16
N SER A 73 8.61 -14.41 2.97
CA SER A 73 10.05 -14.58 2.71
C SER A 73 10.39 -15.27 1.38
N ASN A 74 9.45 -16.04 0.82
CA ASN A 74 9.65 -16.76 -0.43
C ASN A 74 9.12 -16.01 -1.65
N LEU A 75 8.44 -14.89 -1.45
CA LEU A 75 7.82 -14.11 -2.52
C LEU A 75 8.83 -13.13 -3.12
N LEU A 76 8.97 -13.15 -4.44
CA LEU A 76 9.78 -12.19 -5.19
C LEU A 76 8.92 -11.10 -5.79
N LEU A 77 7.92 -11.48 -6.59
CA LEU A 77 7.03 -10.56 -7.30
C LEU A 77 5.63 -11.17 -7.39
N ILE A 78 4.61 -10.36 -7.25
CA ILE A 78 3.22 -10.74 -7.44
C ILE A 78 2.61 -9.81 -8.49
N LYS A 79 1.87 -10.38 -9.45
CA LYS A 79 1.09 -9.62 -10.44
C LYS A 79 -0.38 -9.89 -10.23
N ILE A 80 -1.17 -8.83 -10.08
CA ILE A 80 -2.63 -8.88 -9.91
C ILE A 80 -3.24 -7.92 -10.94
N GLY A 81 -3.71 -8.45 -12.06
CA GLY A 81 -4.07 -7.61 -13.21
C GLY A 81 -2.86 -6.81 -13.69
N ASP A 82 -3.01 -5.50 -13.79
CA ASP A 82 -1.93 -4.58 -14.21
C ASP A 82 -1.02 -4.15 -13.03
N ASP A 83 -1.38 -4.49 -11.81
CA ASP A 83 -0.64 -4.11 -10.61
C ASP A 83 0.50 -5.10 -10.31
N GLU A 84 1.68 -4.57 -10.01
CA GLU A 84 2.84 -5.34 -9.57
C GLU A 84 3.11 -5.06 -8.08
N TYR A 85 3.38 -6.13 -7.33
CA TYR A 85 3.70 -6.08 -5.91
C TYR A 85 4.99 -6.84 -5.64
N MET A 86 5.71 -6.42 -4.62
CA MET A 86 6.89 -7.13 -4.12
C MET A 86 6.87 -7.28 -2.61
N ASN A 87 7.62 -8.24 -2.13
CA ASN A 87 7.88 -8.37 -0.70
C ASN A 87 9.00 -7.38 -0.30
N VAL A 88 8.69 -6.52 0.65
CA VAL A 88 9.66 -5.59 1.25
C VAL A 88 9.63 -5.78 2.76
N ASN A 89 10.67 -6.38 3.33
CA ASN A 89 10.79 -6.65 4.77
C ASN A 89 9.62 -7.46 5.38
N GLY A 90 8.97 -8.29 4.57
CA GLY A 90 7.82 -9.09 5.00
C GLY A 90 6.47 -8.51 4.58
N ASP A 91 6.38 -7.25 4.22
CA ASP A 91 5.16 -6.61 3.76
C ASP A 91 5.04 -6.63 2.24
N ILE A 92 3.83 -6.84 1.73
CA ILE A 92 3.53 -6.83 0.31
C ILE A 92 3.20 -5.40 -0.10
N MET A 93 4.08 -4.80 -0.88
CA MET A 93 3.98 -3.42 -1.32
C MET A 93 3.78 -3.33 -2.82
N LYS A 94 2.89 -2.44 -3.26
CA LYS A 94 2.66 -2.15 -4.68
C LYS A 94 3.85 -1.38 -5.26
N ILE A 95 4.36 -1.80 -6.42
CA ILE A 95 5.36 -1.03 -7.17
C ILE A 95 4.61 0.08 -7.92
N VAL A 96 4.92 1.34 -7.59
CA VAL A 96 4.22 2.50 -8.14
C VAL A 96 5.06 3.34 -9.10
N ALA A 97 6.40 3.21 -9.04
CA ALA A 97 7.33 3.76 -10.02
C ALA A 97 8.63 2.94 -10.00
N LYS A 98 9.30 2.81 -11.14
CA LYS A 98 10.57 2.07 -11.24
C LYS A 98 11.46 2.61 -12.35
N ASN A 99 12.78 2.51 -12.15
CA ASN A 99 13.82 2.77 -13.15
C ASN A 99 14.95 1.74 -13.01
N ASP A 100 16.05 1.94 -13.74
CA ASP A 100 17.25 1.09 -13.69
C ASP A 100 18.02 1.12 -12.36
N LYS A 101 17.77 2.13 -11.51
CA LYS A 101 18.45 2.34 -10.22
C LYS A 101 17.67 1.86 -9.02
N GLY A 102 16.36 1.60 -9.20
CA GLY A 102 15.50 1.15 -8.11
C GLY A 102 14.02 1.40 -8.37
N MET A 103 13.24 1.39 -7.32
CA MET A 103 11.79 1.54 -7.40
C MET A 103 11.22 2.27 -6.18
N VAL A 104 10.05 2.83 -6.36
CA VAL A 104 9.18 3.33 -5.30
C VAL A 104 8.06 2.33 -5.11
N THR A 105 7.89 1.88 -3.87
CA THR A 105 6.81 0.98 -3.49
C THR A 105 5.85 1.68 -2.53
N ALA A 106 4.61 1.23 -2.51
CA ALA A 106 3.54 1.75 -1.67
C ALA A 106 3.00 0.64 -0.77
N LEU A 107 3.17 0.79 0.54
CA LEU A 107 2.46 0.00 1.53
C LEU A 107 1.09 0.63 1.76
N GLN A 108 0.02 -0.13 1.53
CA GLN A 108 -1.36 0.32 1.69
C GLN A 108 -2.00 -0.46 2.84
N LEU A 109 -2.26 0.22 3.94
CA LEU A 109 -2.90 -0.35 5.13
C LEU A 109 -4.20 0.40 5.43
N GLY A 110 -5.12 -0.25 6.12
CA GLY A 110 -6.35 0.38 6.58
C GLY A 110 -6.08 1.42 7.68
N ASP A 111 -6.77 2.56 7.64
CA ASP A 111 -6.74 3.59 8.70
C ASP A 111 -7.68 3.19 9.85
N PHE A 112 -7.21 2.26 10.67
CA PHE A 112 -7.97 1.79 11.83
C PHE A 112 -7.95 2.75 13.00
N GLU A 113 -6.99 3.68 13.07
CA GLU A 113 -6.92 4.69 14.13
C GLU A 113 -8.06 5.70 13.96
N ARG A 114 -8.29 6.17 12.75
CA ARG A 114 -9.40 7.08 12.45
C ARG A 114 -10.77 6.47 12.74
N LEU A 115 -10.94 5.17 12.46
CA LEU A 115 -12.18 4.47 12.80
C LEU A 115 -12.39 4.36 14.31
N ARG A 116 -11.31 4.19 15.08
CA ARG A 116 -11.35 4.15 16.54
C ARG A 116 -11.69 5.52 17.13
N ASP A 117 -11.12 6.59 16.59
CA ASP A 117 -11.34 7.97 17.03
C ASP A 117 -12.74 8.50 16.66
N ALA A 118 -13.31 8.05 15.55
CA ALA A 118 -14.69 8.36 15.16
C ALA A 118 -15.74 7.80 16.13
N GLY A 119 -15.38 6.81 16.95
CA GLY A 119 -16.19 6.25 18.03
C GLY A 119 -16.23 7.07 19.33
N GLY A 120 -15.77 8.34 19.29
CA GLY A 120 -15.61 9.30 20.37
C GLY A 120 -16.41 9.15 21.67
N ALA A 121 -15.91 9.75 22.76
CA ALA A 121 -16.24 9.57 24.18
C ALA A 121 -17.71 9.75 24.61
N TYR A 122 -18.62 10.08 23.69
CA TYR A 122 -20.06 10.20 23.95
C TYR A 122 -20.85 9.41 22.88
N GLY A 123 -20.86 8.10 23.08
CA GLY A 123 -21.49 7.14 22.21
C GLY A 123 -22.92 7.47 21.80
N SER A 124 -23.14 7.93 20.59
CA SER A 124 -24.43 7.83 19.95
C SER A 124 -24.44 6.64 19.00
N SER A 125 -25.38 5.86 19.22
CA SER A 125 -25.80 4.50 18.94
C SER A 125 -25.64 3.90 17.54
N THR A 126 -25.25 4.63 16.52
CA THR A 126 -24.97 4.07 15.18
C THR A 126 -23.54 3.52 15.04
N THR A 127 -22.66 3.96 15.93
CA THR A 127 -21.22 3.60 15.94
C THR A 127 -20.92 2.34 16.75
N SER A 128 -21.89 1.80 17.51
CA SER A 128 -21.63 0.66 18.40
C SER A 128 -21.30 -0.64 17.66
N SER A 129 -21.81 -0.82 16.45
CA SER A 129 -21.48 -2.00 15.62
C SER A 129 -20.11 -1.85 14.97
N ALA A 130 -19.74 -0.64 14.54
CA ALA A 130 -18.43 -0.33 14.01
C ALA A 130 -17.36 -0.49 15.09
N THR A 131 -17.57 0.10 16.27
CA THR A 131 -16.67 -0.01 17.43
C THR A 131 -16.51 -1.45 17.90
N ARG A 132 -17.56 -2.28 17.88
CA ARG A 132 -17.46 -3.71 18.20
C ARG A 132 -16.59 -4.46 17.19
N ARG A 133 -16.74 -4.18 15.89
CA ARG A 133 -15.95 -4.84 14.86
C ARG A 133 -14.48 -4.42 14.93
N LEU A 134 -14.20 -3.16 15.22
CA LEU A 134 -12.85 -2.65 15.40
C LEU A 134 -12.18 -3.17 16.68
N THR A 135 -12.91 -3.32 17.77
CA THR A 135 -12.39 -3.97 18.98
C THR A 135 -12.01 -5.43 18.70
N SER A 136 -12.74 -6.10 17.82
CA SER A 136 -12.36 -7.45 17.36
C SER A 136 -11.11 -7.45 16.49
N VAL A 137 -10.85 -6.38 15.71
CA VAL A 137 -9.62 -6.20 14.92
C VAL A 137 -8.41 -5.93 15.83
N ASP A 138 -8.55 -5.07 16.83
CA ASP A 138 -7.48 -4.79 17.82
C ASP A 138 -7.13 -6.05 18.64
N VAL A 139 -8.12 -6.85 18.97
CA VAL A 139 -7.95 -8.15 19.63
C VAL A 139 -7.38 -9.19 18.67
N ALA A 140 -7.75 -9.14 17.39
CA ALA A 140 -7.30 -10.06 16.34
C ALA A 140 -5.80 -9.94 16.04
N GLY A 141 -5.16 -8.80 16.34
CA GLY A 141 -3.69 -8.69 16.30
C GLY A 141 -2.96 -9.60 17.30
N LYS A 142 -3.69 -10.17 18.29
CA LYS A 142 -3.17 -11.06 19.32
C LYS A 142 -3.78 -12.46 19.32
N VAL A 143 -4.78 -12.72 18.50
CA VAL A 143 -5.50 -13.99 18.40
C VAL A 143 -5.35 -14.54 16.98
N ASN A 144 -5.24 -15.86 16.83
CA ASN A 144 -5.27 -16.52 15.52
C ASN A 144 -6.50 -16.06 14.73
N GLN A 145 -6.27 -15.25 13.69
CA GLN A 145 -7.34 -14.77 12.83
C GLN A 145 -7.89 -15.93 12.02
N ASN A 146 -9.20 -16.10 12.04
CA ASN A 146 -9.87 -17.03 11.14
C ASN A 146 -10.04 -16.34 9.77
N HIS A 147 -9.12 -16.59 8.85
CA HIS A 147 -9.15 -16.02 7.52
C HIS A 147 -10.42 -16.36 6.73
N MET A 148 -11.07 -17.48 7.02
CA MET A 148 -12.33 -17.86 6.38
C MET A 148 -13.49 -16.96 6.85
N GLU A 149 -13.60 -16.70 8.16
CA GLU A 149 -14.61 -15.75 8.69
C GLU A 149 -14.41 -14.35 8.13
N LEU A 150 -13.16 -13.89 8.02
CA LEU A 150 -12.85 -12.61 7.43
C LEU A 150 -13.27 -12.56 5.96
N TRP A 151 -13.04 -13.63 5.21
CA TRP A 151 -13.45 -13.72 3.82
C TRP A 151 -14.97 -13.78 3.66
N GLU A 152 -15.66 -14.55 4.46
CA GLU A 152 -17.13 -14.65 4.46
C GLU A 152 -17.79 -13.32 4.82
N SER A 153 -17.20 -12.56 5.74
CA SER A 153 -17.72 -11.27 6.18
C SER A 153 -17.32 -10.08 5.29
N ARG A 154 -16.51 -10.27 4.25
CA ARG A 154 -15.94 -9.19 3.42
C ARG A 154 -16.95 -8.24 2.79
N HIS A 155 -18.15 -8.72 2.48
CA HIS A 155 -19.24 -7.89 1.92
C HIS A 155 -20.03 -7.11 2.97
N ASN A 156 -19.90 -7.50 4.24
CA ASN A 156 -20.53 -6.84 5.38
C ASN A 156 -19.58 -5.87 6.09
N GLY A 157 -18.34 -5.76 5.58
CA GLY A 157 -17.32 -4.88 6.13
C GLY A 157 -17.64 -3.41 5.90
N GLU A 158 -17.22 -2.55 6.84
CA GLU A 158 -17.27 -1.11 6.65
C GLU A 158 -16.17 -0.68 5.68
N LEU A 159 -16.41 0.43 4.98
CA LEU A 159 -15.40 1.06 4.15
C LEU A 159 -14.28 1.59 5.06
N VAL A 160 -13.06 1.22 4.74
CA VAL A 160 -11.86 1.62 5.47
C VAL A 160 -11.01 2.48 4.55
N ASP A 161 -10.68 3.69 5.00
CA ASP A 161 -9.74 4.54 4.28
C ASP A 161 -8.36 3.90 4.28
N LEU A 162 -7.59 4.08 3.21
CA LEU A 162 -6.25 3.55 3.09
C LEU A 162 -5.20 4.60 3.43
N VAL A 163 -4.31 4.24 4.33
CA VAL A 163 -3.06 4.98 4.55
C VAL A 163 -2.00 4.41 3.63
N THR A 164 -1.40 5.25 2.80
CA THR A 164 -0.32 4.87 1.90
C THR A 164 1.01 5.42 2.41
N THR A 165 1.95 4.51 2.69
CA THR A 165 3.34 4.83 3.01
C THR A 165 4.23 4.42 1.86
N TYR A 166 5.04 5.37 1.36
CA TYR A 166 5.97 5.10 0.27
C TYR A 166 7.33 4.67 0.80
N TYR A 167 7.97 3.73 0.09
CA TYR A 167 9.34 3.30 0.33
C TYR A 167 10.15 3.39 -0.94
N ILE A 168 11.44 3.69 -0.78
CA ILE A 168 12.43 3.64 -1.86
C ILE A 168 13.21 2.36 -1.69
N VAL A 169 13.20 1.54 -2.72
CA VAL A 169 13.90 0.26 -2.78
C VAL A 169 14.99 0.37 -3.83
N THR A 170 16.23 0.22 -3.42
CA THR A 170 17.41 0.11 -4.27
C THR A 170 18.05 -1.25 -4.09
N PRO A 171 19.02 -1.66 -4.90
CA PRO A 171 19.73 -2.93 -4.71
C PRO A 171 20.38 -3.11 -3.35
N THR A 172 20.73 -2.01 -2.67
CA THR A 172 21.47 -2.01 -1.41
C THR A 172 20.69 -1.53 -0.20
N LYS A 173 19.59 -0.80 -0.43
CA LYS A 173 18.84 -0.15 0.66
C LYS A 173 17.35 -0.17 0.41
N THR A 174 16.62 -0.32 1.49
CA THR A 174 15.19 -0.03 1.56
C THR A 174 14.97 1.00 2.65
N VAL A 175 14.29 2.11 2.33
CA VAL A 175 14.05 3.19 3.28
C VAL A 175 12.67 3.80 3.04
N GLU A 176 11.98 4.17 4.12
CA GLU A 176 10.74 4.95 4.00
C GLU A 176 11.01 6.26 3.26
N ALA A 177 10.14 6.62 2.33
CA ALA A 177 10.29 7.81 1.49
C ALA A 177 9.95 9.09 2.25
N THR A 178 10.63 9.32 3.36
CA THR A 178 10.56 10.57 4.15
C THR A 178 11.96 11.17 4.31
N GLN A 179 12.01 12.50 4.39
CA GLN A 179 13.27 13.20 4.62
C GLN A 179 13.95 12.73 5.90
N ARG A 180 13.17 12.45 6.94
CA ARG A 180 13.68 11.98 8.23
C ARG A 180 14.30 10.60 8.12
N ALA A 181 13.56 9.63 7.59
CA ALA A 181 14.02 8.25 7.49
C ALA A 181 15.29 8.15 6.61
N ILE A 182 15.34 8.86 5.48
CA ILE A 182 16.53 8.89 4.64
C ILE A 182 17.74 9.46 5.40
N ARG A 183 17.57 10.57 6.12
CA ARG A 183 18.67 11.16 6.91
C ARG A 183 19.18 10.24 8.01
N GLU A 184 18.34 9.44 8.61
CA GLU A 184 18.71 8.48 9.66
C GLU A 184 19.61 7.34 9.10
N THR A 185 19.57 7.07 7.79
CA THR A 185 20.44 6.07 7.15
C THR A 185 21.80 6.61 6.71
N LEU A 186 22.04 7.91 6.85
CA LEU A 186 23.25 8.59 6.37
C LEU A 186 24.17 9.00 7.54
N ASP A 187 25.46 8.96 7.28
CA ASP A 187 26.46 9.61 8.14
C ASP A 187 26.38 11.16 8.04
N ASP A 188 27.20 11.88 8.78
CA ASP A 188 27.13 13.34 8.83
C ASP A 188 27.48 13.99 7.48
N ALA A 189 28.45 13.44 6.76
CA ALA A 189 28.81 13.91 5.42
C ALA A 189 27.66 13.66 4.42
N GLY A 190 27.04 12.49 4.48
CA GLY A 190 25.88 12.13 3.69
C GLY A 190 24.66 13.00 3.99
N LYS A 191 24.43 13.37 5.27
CA LYS A 191 23.35 14.29 5.66
C LYS A 191 23.53 15.69 5.04
N ASP A 192 24.75 16.19 4.98
CA ASP A 192 25.07 17.48 4.36
C ASP A 192 24.94 17.39 2.82
N ALA A 193 25.42 16.31 2.22
CA ALA A 193 25.22 16.05 0.79
C ALA A 193 23.75 15.96 0.44
N PHE A 194 22.93 15.23 1.20
CA PHE A 194 21.49 15.12 1.00
C PHE A 194 20.78 16.46 1.11
N LYS A 195 21.14 17.27 2.09
CA LYS A 195 20.60 18.64 2.24
C LYS A 195 20.91 19.53 1.03
N LYS A 196 22.12 19.44 0.47
CA LYS A 196 22.50 20.16 -0.75
C LYS A 196 21.73 19.63 -1.96
N TRP A 197 21.63 18.31 -2.09
CA TRP A 197 20.91 17.65 -3.18
C TRP A 197 19.42 18.03 -3.19
N LEU A 198 18.76 18.06 -2.03
CA LEU A 198 17.33 18.47 -1.90
C LEU A 198 17.08 19.93 -2.32
N LYS A 199 18.08 20.83 -2.17
CA LYS A 199 17.94 22.22 -2.64
C LYS A 199 17.91 22.30 -4.17
N GLN A 200 18.60 21.40 -4.84
CA GLN A 200 18.67 21.32 -6.30
C GLN A 200 17.50 20.54 -6.88
N ASN A 201 17.02 19.52 -6.13
CA ASN A 201 15.96 18.62 -6.54
C ASN A 201 14.72 18.82 -5.64
N LYS A 202 13.71 19.48 -6.20
CA LYS A 202 12.45 19.76 -5.47
C LYS A 202 11.59 18.50 -5.40
N ILE A 203 11.73 17.71 -4.33
CA ILE A 203 11.00 16.47 -4.14
C ILE A 203 9.56 16.73 -3.69
N LYS A 204 8.62 16.13 -4.43
CA LYS A 204 7.20 16.07 -4.04
C LYS A 204 6.96 14.74 -3.30
N TRP A 205 6.99 14.77 -1.97
CA TRP A 205 6.99 13.59 -1.10
C TRP A 205 5.75 12.67 -1.21
N LYS A 206 4.69 13.13 -1.85
CA LYS A 206 3.46 12.35 -2.12
C LYS A 206 3.34 11.90 -3.59
N ASN A 207 4.35 12.14 -4.42
CA ASN A 207 4.32 11.81 -5.84
C ASN A 207 5.38 10.74 -6.14
N PRO A 208 4.98 9.50 -6.53
CA PRO A 208 5.91 8.40 -6.76
C PRO A 208 6.99 8.70 -7.79
N GLU A 209 6.65 9.34 -8.90
CA GLU A 209 7.61 9.71 -9.95
C GLU A 209 8.66 10.70 -9.43
N SER A 210 8.24 11.64 -8.58
CA SER A 210 9.19 12.55 -7.93
C SER A 210 10.06 11.84 -6.90
N LEU A 211 9.50 10.87 -6.18
CA LEU A 211 10.25 10.06 -5.22
C LEU A 211 11.30 9.16 -5.90
N LEU A 212 11.01 8.71 -7.13
CA LEU A 212 11.91 7.85 -7.87
C LEU A 212 13.27 8.51 -8.13
N THR A 213 13.35 9.84 -8.21
CA THR A 213 14.62 10.57 -8.36
C THR A 213 15.56 10.38 -7.16
N LEU A 214 15.03 10.03 -5.97
CA LEU A 214 15.84 9.74 -4.79
C LEU A 214 16.69 8.47 -4.94
N THR A 215 16.32 7.56 -5.86
CA THR A 215 17.16 6.38 -6.17
C THR A 215 18.52 6.78 -6.70
N GLU A 216 18.63 7.93 -7.39
CA GLU A 216 19.90 8.45 -7.89
C GLU A 216 20.85 8.86 -6.76
N PHE A 217 20.30 9.45 -5.70
CA PHE A 217 21.08 9.84 -4.52
C PHE A 217 21.45 8.64 -3.66
N LEU A 218 20.51 7.69 -3.49
CA LEU A 218 20.70 6.55 -2.58
C LEU A 218 21.61 5.44 -3.12
N ASN A 219 21.91 5.45 -4.43
CA ASN A 219 22.83 4.51 -5.08
C ASN A 219 24.25 5.06 -5.22
N GLN A 220 24.54 6.25 -4.71
CA GLN A 220 25.88 6.81 -4.64
C GLN A 220 26.61 6.26 -3.42
#